data_128b2ec08354247ca56978a3a68ff433
#
_entry.id   128b2ec08354247ca56978a3a68ff433
#
_cell.length_a   1.000
_cell.length_b   1.000
_cell.length_c   1.000
_cell.angle_alpha   90.00
_cell.angle_beta   90.00
_cell.angle_gamma   90.00
#
_symmetry.space_group_name_H-M   'P 1'
#
loop_
_entity.id
_entity.type
_entity.pdbx_description
1 polymer ?
#
loop_
_entity_poly.entity_id
_entity_poly.type
_entity_poly.pdbx_seq_one_letter_code
_entity_poly.pdbx_strand_id
1 'polypeptide(L)'
;MELIVLSGGILALPLIAFITSVLFWPGALLKAYNWYWRRRLGLVVRYSHSGSYRFCYCSRGTPGGATPSLLLLHGFSATKDMWLPVINYLPRNMHVVCVDMPGHEGTSRTCAEDYSIQGQVARIHQFVQSIGLDKRPFHLVGTSMGGNVAGVYAAQYPAHLSSVTLVCPAGLVYPTDSEFISRLREMEKTQQEDSIPLIPSTPQELEDMLKLCCFTPLNLPKQVLRGLLANRLPNNGFYKEVFMEIVGEKSRHSLQENLHLIKSPVQVIWGKEDQVVDVSGSAVLQAALPSCQVTVLENCGHSVALERPRKAATLIVDFLRKQEVNGENTKKLS
;
A
#
# COMPACT_ATOMS: atom_id res chain seq x y z
N MET A 1 -5.06 -40.85 -37.49
CA MET A 1 -4.73 -39.46 -37.88
C MET A 1 -5.71 -38.46 -37.31
N GLU A 2 -7.00 -38.71 -37.33
CA GLU A 2 -8.02 -37.78 -36.78
C GLU A 2 -7.90 -37.51 -35.25
N LEU A 3 -7.56 -38.51 -34.43
CA LEU A 3 -7.39 -38.33 -32.99
C LEU A 3 -6.17 -37.44 -32.64
N ILE A 4 -5.11 -37.44 -33.44
CA ILE A 4 -3.92 -36.59 -33.23
C ILE A 4 -4.22 -35.14 -33.64
N VAL A 5 -5.03 -34.95 -34.64
CA VAL A 5 -5.48 -33.60 -35.07
C VAL A 5 -6.47 -33.01 -34.08
N LEU A 6 -7.38 -33.78 -33.50
CA LEU A 6 -8.30 -33.35 -32.42
C LEU A 6 -7.55 -32.99 -31.13
N SER A 7 -6.60 -33.83 -30.69
CA SER A 7 -5.82 -33.56 -29.50
C SER A 7 -4.86 -32.38 -29.67
N GLY A 8 -4.25 -32.19 -30.83
CA GLY A 8 -3.45 -31.02 -31.18
C GLY A 8 -4.27 -29.73 -31.21
N GLY A 9 -5.50 -29.77 -31.75
CA GLY A 9 -6.40 -28.62 -31.77
C GLY A 9 -6.89 -28.20 -30.36
N ILE A 10 -7.16 -29.14 -29.47
CA ILE A 10 -7.59 -28.87 -28.10
C ILE A 10 -6.49 -28.18 -27.29
N LEU A 11 -5.22 -28.50 -27.53
CA LEU A 11 -4.08 -27.85 -26.88
C LEU A 11 -3.70 -26.52 -27.54
N ALA A 12 -3.90 -26.37 -28.83
CA ALA A 12 -3.57 -25.17 -29.60
C ALA A 12 -4.51 -24.00 -29.24
N LEU A 13 -5.80 -24.23 -29.07
CA LEU A 13 -6.80 -23.20 -28.78
C LEU A 13 -6.49 -22.39 -27.49
N PRO A 14 -6.23 -22.99 -26.31
CA PRO A 14 -5.88 -22.24 -25.12
C PRO A 14 -4.54 -21.52 -25.26
N LEU A 15 -3.58 -22.07 -25.99
CA LEU A 15 -2.30 -21.41 -26.26
C LEU A 15 -2.50 -20.17 -27.15
N ILE A 16 -3.26 -20.29 -28.23
CA ILE A 16 -3.61 -19.17 -29.11
C ILE A 16 -4.39 -18.10 -28.32
N ALA A 17 -5.37 -18.50 -27.52
CA ALA A 17 -6.14 -17.60 -26.67
C ALA A 17 -5.23 -16.87 -25.65
N PHE A 18 -4.28 -17.58 -25.05
CA PHE A 18 -3.30 -16.99 -24.14
C PHE A 18 -2.41 -15.97 -24.87
N ILE A 19 -1.80 -16.36 -26.01
CA ILE A 19 -0.95 -15.46 -26.81
C ILE A 19 -1.74 -14.23 -27.26
N THR A 20 -2.95 -14.41 -27.76
CA THR A 20 -3.85 -13.32 -28.17
C THR A 20 -4.16 -12.39 -26.99
N SER A 21 -4.45 -12.96 -25.81
CA SER A 21 -4.70 -12.19 -24.60
C SER A 21 -3.46 -11.38 -24.16
N VAL A 22 -2.26 -11.99 -24.23
CA VAL A 22 -0.99 -11.29 -23.96
C VAL A 22 -0.76 -10.11 -24.91
N LEU A 23 -1.09 -10.29 -26.18
CA LEU A 23 -0.84 -9.28 -27.21
C LEU A 23 -1.87 -8.13 -27.18
N PHE A 24 -3.15 -8.46 -27.02
CA PHE A 24 -4.24 -7.51 -27.18
C PHE A 24 -4.85 -7.00 -25.88
N TRP A 25 -4.78 -7.78 -24.77
CA TRP A 25 -5.35 -7.42 -23.47
C TRP A 25 -4.39 -7.68 -22.30
N PRO A 26 -3.17 -7.13 -22.31
CA PRO A 26 -2.18 -7.40 -21.27
C PRO A 26 -2.65 -6.96 -19.87
N GLY A 27 -3.51 -5.94 -19.78
CA GLY A 27 -4.12 -5.50 -18.51
C GLY A 27 -5.05 -6.55 -17.89
N ALA A 28 -5.76 -7.35 -18.70
CA ALA A 28 -6.60 -8.44 -18.24
C ALA A 28 -5.78 -9.58 -17.61
N LEU A 29 -4.59 -9.86 -18.14
CA LEU A 29 -3.66 -10.86 -17.57
C LEU A 29 -3.20 -10.47 -16.17
N LEU A 30 -2.91 -9.19 -15.94
CA LEU A 30 -2.54 -8.71 -14.60
C LEU A 30 -3.71 -8.87 -13.62
N LYS A 31 -4.94 -8.59 -14.05
CA LYS A 31 -6.15 -8.83 -13.25
C LYS A 31 -6.33 -10.32 -12.95
N ALA A 32 -6.12 -11.20 -13.93
CA ALA A 32 -6.15 -12.64 -13.77
C ALA A 32 -5.06 -13.15 -12.82
N TYR A 33 -3.84 -12.61 -12.93
CA TYR A 33 -2.73 -12.89 -12.03
C TYR A 33 -3.07 -12.53 -10.58
N ASN A 34 -3.58 -11.31 -10.34
CA ASN A 34 -4.00 -10.87 -9.00
C ASN A 34 -5.15 -11.73 -8.47
N TRP A 35 -6.13 -12.09 -9.31
CA TRP A 35 -7.22 -13.01 -8.95
C TRP A 35 -6.69 -14.37 -8.52
N TYR A 36 -5.76 -14.97 -9.30
CA TYR A 36 -5.14 -16.24 -8.97
C TYR A 36 -4.43 -16.19 -7.60
N TRP A 37 -3.61 -15.16 -7.36
CA TRP A 37 -2.90 -15.02 -6.09
C TRP A 37 -3.84 -14.78 -4.92
N ARG A 38 -4.88 -13.96 -5.07
CA ARG A 38 -5.89 -13.81 -4.01
C ARG A 38 -6.51 -15.17 -3.64
N ARG A 39 -6.92 -15.95 -4.64
CA ARG A 39 -7.48 -17.31 -4.42
C ARG A 39 -6.48 -18.21 -3.69
N ARG A 40 -5.24 -18.27 -4.17
CA ARG A 40 -4.18 -19.07 -3.57
C ARG A 40 -3.87 -18.68 -2.12
N LEU A 41 -3.99 -17.40 -1.78
CA LEU A 41 -3.76 -16.86 -0.44
C LEU A 41 -5.00 -16.92 0.46
N GLY A 42 -6.13 -17.42 -0.02
CA GLY A 42 -7.39 -17.48 0.71
C GLY A 42 -8.08 -16.14 0.89
N LEU A 43 -7.70 -15.13 0.09
CA LEU A 43 -8.28 -13.80 0.13
C LEU A 43 -9.57 -13.76 -0.69
N VAL A 44 -10.62 -13.20 -0.10
CA VAL A 44 -11.93 -12.98 -0.74
C VAL A 44 -12.15 -11.48 -0.89
N VAL A 45 -12.48 -11.04 -2.10
CA VAL A 45 -12.88 -9.64 -2.35
C VAL A 45 -14.28 -9.43 -1.78
N ARG A 46 -14.43 -8.36 -1.03
CA ARG A 46 -15.68 -7.98 -0.36
C ARG A 46 -15.95 -6.49 -0.55
N TYR A 47 -17.18 -6.10 -0.28
CA TYR A 47 -17.62 -4.73 -0.27
C TYR A 47 -18.29 -4.41 1.05
N SER A 48 -18.05 -3.23 1.58
CA SER A 48 -18.79 -2.67 2.72
C SER A 48 -19.30 -1.27 2.36
N HIS A 49 -20.28 -0.79 3.09
CA HIS A 49 -20.91 0.49 2.83
C HIS A 49 -20.99 1.34 4.11
N SER A 50 -20.79 2.64 3.95
CA SER A 50 -21.10 3.65 4.95
C SER A 50 -21.99 4.70 4.28
N GLY A 51 -23.30 4.63 4.52
CA GLY A 51 -24.29 5.33 3.70
C GLY A 51 -24.19 4.90 2.22
N SER A 52 -24.06 5.86 1.32
CA SER A 52 -23.88 5.61 -0.12
C SER A 52 -22.43 5.29 -0.53
N TYR A 53 -21.47 5.43 0.37
CA TYR A 53 -20.07 5.23 0.05
C TYR A 53 -19.71 3.74 0.17
N ARG A 54 -19.18 3.16 -0.91
CA ARG A 54 -18.77 1.76 -1.00
C ARG A 54 -17.26 1.62 -0.88
N PHE A 55 -16.81 0.76 0.01
CA PHE A 55 -15.42 0.34 0.14
C PHE A 55 -15.22 -1.03 -0.50
N CYS A 56 -14.16 -1.17 -1.31
CA CYS A 56 -13.69 -2.45 -1.82
C CYS A 56 -12.48 -2.91 -0.99
N TYR A 57 -12.51 -4.15 -0.52
CA TYR A 57 -11.42 -4.73 0.25
C TYR A 57 -11.29 -6.22 -0.01
N CYS A 58 -10.16 -6.80 0.34
CA CYS A 58 -10.04 -8.25 0.42
C CYS A 58 -9.64 -8.66 1.82
N SER A 59 -10.14 -9.83 2.25
CA SER A 59 -9.84 -10.35 3.58
C SER A 59 -9.68 -11.87 3.58
N ARG A 60 -8.91 -12.37 4.54
CA ARG A 60 -8.83 -13.79 4.90
C ARG A 60 -8.81 -13.95 6.42
N GLY A 61 -9.14 -15.15 6.90
CA GLY A 61 -9.22 -15.45 8.33
C GLY A 61 -10.46 -14.83 8.98
N THR A 62 -10.56 -15.00 10.29
CA THR A 62 -11.66 -14.47 11.10
C THR A 62 -11.11 -13.61 12.23
N PRO A 63 -11.76 -12.47 12.56
CA PRO A 63 -11.39 -11.68 13.72
C PRO A 63 -11.62 -12.48 15.00
N GLY A 64 -10.79 -12.22 16.02
CA GLY A 64 -11.00 -12.82 17.35
C GLY A 64 -10.04 -13.95 17.70
N GLY A 65 -9.02 -14.24 16.90
CA GLY A 65 -7.90 -15.10 17.28
C GLY A 65 -7.01 -14.49 18.37
N ALA A 66 -5.96 -15.21 18.77
CA ALA A 66 -4.97 -14.72 19.75
C ALA A 66 -4.24 -13.48 19.24
N THR A 67 -3.93 -13.44 17.93
CA THR A 67 -3.27 -12.29 17.30
C THR A 67 -4.28 -11.21 16.85
N PRO A 68 -3.94 -9.91 16.98
CA PRO A 68 -4.75 -8.83 16.47
C PRO A 68 -5.01 -8.96 14.97
N SER A 69 -6.18 -8.49 14.52
CA SER A 69 -6.46 -8.33 13.09
C SER A 69 -5.47 -7.37 12.44
N LEU A 70 -5.09 -7.62 11.20
CA LEU A 70 -4.16 -6.79 10.44
C LEU A 70 -4.92 -6.01 9.36
N LEU A 71 -4.88 -4.67 9.41
CA LEU A 71 -5.38 -3.80 8.36
C LEU A 71 -4.21 -3.19 7.58
N LEU A 72 -4.23 -3.36 6.24
CA LEU A 72 -3.16 -2.92 5.34
C LEU A 72 -3.66 -1.80 4.42
N LEU A 73 -2.99 -0.64 4.45
CA LEU A 73 -3.27 0.54 3.63
C LEU A 73 -2.18 0.70 2.57
N HIS A 74 -2.58 0.75 1.30
CA HIS A 74 -1.65 0.92 0.19
C HIS A 74 -1.22 2.39 -0.01
N GLY A 75 -0.16 2.59 -0.78
CA GLY A 75 0.36 3.90 -1.15
C GLY A 75 -0.40 4.57 -2.30
N PHE A 76 0.05 5.78 -2.65
CA PHE A 76 -0.49 6.55 -3.76
C PHE A 76 -0.54 5.74 -5.06
N SER A 77 -1.65 5.85 -5.79
CA SER A 77 -1.90 5.22 -7.11
C SER A 77 -1.72 3.69 -7.17
N ALA A 78 -1.69 3.02 -6.01
CA ALA A 78 -1.65 1.57 -5.89
C ALA A 78 -3.05 0.98 -5.66
N THR A 79 -3.12 -0.30 -5.31
CA THR A 79 -4.35 -1.02 -4.96
C THR A 79 -4.09 -1.96 -3.78
N LYS A 80 -5.15 -2.49 -3.17
CA LYS A 80 -5.05 -3.53 -2.12
C LYS A 80 -4.17 -4.71 -2.50
N ASP A 81 -4.06 -5.02 -3.80
CA ASP A 81 -3.32 -6.17 -4.30
C ASP A 81 -1.79 -6.00 -4.22
N MET A 82 -1.28 -4.78 -3.97
CA MET A 82 0.15 -4.57 -3.73
C MET A 82 0.68 -5.33 -2.52
N TRP A 83 -0.20 -5.72 -1.60
CA TRP A 83 0.16 -6.46 -0.41
C TRP A 83 0.24 -7.98 -0.60
N LEU A 84 -0.19 -8.52 -1.77
CA LEU A 84 -0.17 -9.96 -2.04
C LEU A 84 1.21 -10.62 -1.82
N PRO A 85 2.33 -10.02 -2.24
CA PRO A 85 3.66 -10.58 -1.97
C PRO A 85 3.97 -10.71 -0.47
N VAL A 86 3.60 -9.71 0.34
CA VAL A 86 3.80 -9.73 1.81
C VAL A 86 2.88 -10.76 2.45
N ILE A 87 1.59 -10.78 2.08
CA ILE A 87 0.59 -11.69 2.63
C ILE A 87 0.96 -13.15 2.40
N ASN A 88 1.70 -13.47 1.34
CA ASN A 88 2.19 -14.82 1.06
C ASN A 88 3.08 -15.38 2.18
N TYR A 89 3.74 -14.49 2.94
CA TYR A 89 4.63 -14.86 4.04
C TYR A 89 4.03 -14.66 5.44
N LEU A 90 2.80 -14.11 5.52
CA LEU A 90 2.08 -14.01 6.80
C LEU A 90 1.43 -15.35 7.19
N PRO A 91 1.31 -15.68 8.48
CA PRO A 91 0.63 -16.87 8.96
C PRO A 91 -0.76 -17.04 8.35
N ARG A 92 -1.09 -18.26 7.92
CA ARG A 92 -2.37 -18.55 7.22
C ARG A 92 -3.62 -18.32 8.07
N ASN A 93 -3.52 -18.50 9.37
CA ASN A 93 -4.60 -18.30 10.35
C ASN A 93 -4.77 -16.84 10.78
N MET A 94 -3.89 -15.93 10.34
CA MET A 94 -3.99 -14.51 10.67
C MET A 94 -5.18 -13.87 9.93
N HIS A 95 -5.99 -13.09 10.65
CA HIS A 95 -7.02 -12.23 10.04
C HIS A 95 -6.35 -11.02 9.39
N VAL A 96 -6.45 -10.95 8.08
CA VAL A 96 -5.84 -9.88 7.26
C VAL A 96 -6.91 -9.22 6.43
N VAL A 97 -6.91 -7.89 6.42
CA VAL A 97 -7.78 -7.02 5.64
C VAL A 97 -6.91 -6.05 4.84
N CYS A 98 -7.13 -5.98 3.52
CA CYS A 98 -6.50 -4.99 2.65
C CYS A 98 -7.60 -4.21 1.96
N VAL A 99 -7.61 -2.89 2.10
CA VAL A 99 -8.63 -2.01 1.51
C VAL A 99 -8.05 -1.25 0.33
N ASP A 100 -8.86 -1.04 -0.71
CA ASP A 100 -8.58 0.00 -1.71
C ASP A 100 -8.85 1.36 -1.08
N MET A 101 -7.83 2.21 -1.01
CA MET A 101 -7.93 3.55 -0.42
C MET A 101 -9.03 4.38 -1.10
N PRO A 102 -9.56 5.44 -0.45
CA PRO A 102 -10.61 6.27 -1.02
C PRO A 102 -10.38 6.65 -2.48
N GLY A 103 -11.37 6.42 -3.33
CA GLY A 103 -11.32 6.69 -4.77
C GLY A 103 -10.48 5.74 -5.61
N HIS A 104 -9.70 4.83 -5.01
CA HIS A 104 -8.85 3.89 -5.75
C HIS A 104 -9.63 2.61 -6.09
N GLU A 105 -9.33 2.07 -7.27
CA GLU A 105 -9.82 0.80 -7.84
C GLU A 105 -11.33 0.57 -7.61
N GLY A 106 -11.72 -0.33 -6.68
CA GLY A 106 -13.11 -0.69 -6.43
C GLY A 106 -13.82 0.12 -5.35
N THR A 107 -13.12 1.02 -4.65
CA THR A 107 -13.69 1.94 -3.65
C THR A 107 -14.31 3.15 -4.34
N SER A 108 -15.42 3.66 -3.81
CA SER A 108 -16.16 4.79 -4.38
C SER A 108 -15.25 5.99 -4.65
N ARG A 109 -15.53 6.63 -5.77
CA ARG A 109 -14.97 7.94 -6.17
C ARG A 109 -16.14 8.90 -6.33
N THR A 110 -16.14 9.99 -5.58
CA THR A 110 -17.19 11.01 -5.62
C THR A 110 -16.60 12.36 -5.99
N CYS A 111 -17.38 13.20 -6.67
CA CYS A 111 -16.91 14.50 -7.17
C CYS A 111 -16.63 15.54 -6.07
N ALA A 112 -17.15 15.34 -4.87
CA ALA A 112 -17.00 16.25 -3.72
C ALA A 112 -16.22 15.58 -2.58
N GLU A 113 -15.30 14.66 -2.90
CA GLU A 113 -14.52 13.96 -1.89
C GLU A 113 -13.32 14.80 -1.44
N ASP A 114 -13.05 14.78 -0.16
CA ASP A 114 -11.81 15.28 0.42
C ASP A 114 -10.74 14.18 0.36
N TYR A 115 -9.82 14.29 -0.59
CA TYR A 115 -8.68 13.37 -0.72
C TYR A 115 -7.44 13.82 0.05
N SER A 116 -7.52 14.87 0.85
CA SER A 116 -6.48 15.22 1.82
C SER A 116 -6.21 14.03 2.76
N ILE A 117 -5.09 14.05 3.46
CA ILE A 117 -4.80 13.00 4.44
C ILE A 117 -5.89 12.90 5.51
N GLN A 118 -6.43 14.03 5.97
CA GLN A 118 -7.52 14.06 6.95
C GLN A 118 -8.81 13.44 6.41
N GLY A 119 -9.20 13.76 5.18
CA GLY A 119 -10.35 13.15 4.51
C GLY A 119 -10.19 11.64 4.33
N GLN A 120 -8.99 11.19 3.92
CA GLN A 120 -8.69 9.77 3.81
C GLN A 120 -8.74 9.06 5.17
N VAL A 121 -8.22 9.66 6.25
CA VAL A 121 -8.32 9.12 7.62
C VAL A 121 -9.79 8.98 8.04
N ALA A 122 -10.61 9.98 7.78
CA ALA A 122 -12.05 9.93 8.08
C ALA A 122 -12.75 8.79 7.33
N ARG A 123 -12.41 8.57 6.05
CA ARG A 123 -12.95 7.44 5.27
C ARG A 123 -12.46 6.08 5.76
N ILE A 124 -11.19 5.95 6.11
CA ILE A 124 -10.68 4.70 6.70
C ILE A 124 -11.34 4.42 8.05
N HIS A 125 -11.62 5.44 8.87
CA HIS A 125 -12.38 5.25 10.09
C HIS A 125 -13.80 4.73 9.82
N GLN A 126 -14.53 5.31 8.85
CA GLN A 126 -15.84 4.80 8.40
C GLN A 126 -15.75 3.35 7.89
N PHE A 127 -14.70 3.02 7.13
CA PHE A 127 -14.46 1.66 6.68
C PHE A 127 -14.29 0.70 7.86
N VAL A 128 -13.43 1.03 8.81
CA VAL A 128 -13.14 0.23 10.02
C VAL A 128 -14.44 -0.06 10.78
N GLN A 129 -15.29 0.95 10.98
CA GLN A 129 -16.60 0.81 11.60
C GLN A 129 -17.54 -0.07 10.78
N SER A 130 -17.59 0.13 9.46
CA SER A 130 -18.51 -0.60 8.57
C SER A 130 -18.28 -2.11 8.52
N ILE A 131 -17.05 -2.55 8.83
CA ILE A 131 -16.70 -3.99 8.92
C ILE A 131 -16.58 -4.47 10.38
N GLY A 132 -16.83 -3.60 11.38
CA GLY A 132 -16.77 -3.91 12.81
C GLY A 132 -15.35 -4.23 13.30
N LEU A 133 -14.31 -3.69 12.65
CA LEU A 133 -12.93 -3.91 13.03
C LEU A 133 -12.54 -3.12 14.30
N ASP A 134 -13.26 -2.04 14.60
CA ASP A 134 -13.15 -1.19 15.79
C ASP A 134 -13.58 -1.86 17.11
N LYS A 135 -14.26 -3.01 17.02
CA LYS A 135 -14.75 -3.75 18.21
C LYS A 135 -13.63 -4.35 19.07
N ARG A 136 -12.44 -4.48 18.52
CA ARG A 136 -11.23 -4.94 19.22
C ARG A 136 -10.01 -4.22 18.66
N PRO A 137 -9.00 -3.89 19.46
CA PRO A 137 -7.78 -3.29 18.96
C PRO A 137 -7.14 -4.13 17.88
N PHE A 138 -6.80 -3.49 16.75
CA PHE A 138 -6.18 -4.13 15.59
C PHE A 138 -4.80 -3.53 15.30
N HIS A 139 -3.99 -4.21 14.50
CA HIS A 139 -2.72 -3.69 14.01
C HIS A 139 -2.92 -3.03 12.66
N LEU A 140 -2.47 -1.79 12.53
CA LEU A 140 -2.56 -1.01 11.30
C LEU A 140 -1.20 -0.95 10.62
N VAL A 141 -1.16 -1.25 9.32
CA VAL A 141 0.05 -1.11 8.49
C VAL A 141 -0.25 -0.18 7.34
N GLY A 142 0.58 0.81 7.13
CA GLY A 142 0.46 1.69 5.97
C GLY A 142 1.80 1.93 5.28
N THR A 143 1.80 2.03 3.95
CA THR A 143 3.00 2.37 3.18
C THR A 143 2.83 3.70 2.46
N SER A 144 3.89 4.53 2.42
CA SER A 144 3.91 5.80 1.68
C SER A 144 2.76 6.73 2.11
N MET A 145 1.88 7.15 1.19
CA MET A 145 0.63 7.85 1.50
C MET A 145 -0.20 7.09 2.55
N GLY A 146 -0.38 5.77 2.39
CA GLY A 146 -1.07 4.94 3.38
C GLY A 146 -0.37 4.90 4.73
N GLY A 147 0.96 5.10 4.77
CA GLY A 147 1.75 5.26 5.99
C GLY A 147 1.45 6.58 6.70
N ASN A 148 1.31 7.67 5.95
CA ASN A 148 0.86 8.96 6.49
C ASN A 148 -0.55 8.82 7.09
N VAL A 149 -1.50 8.26 6.31
CA VAL A 149 -2.86 7.99 6.79
C VAL A 149 -2.86 7.11 8.05
N ALA A 150 -2.03 6.05 8.08
CA ALA A 150 -1.94 5.16 9.24
C ALA A 150 -1.41 5.86 10.50
N GLY A 151 -0.40 6.72 10.35
CA GLY A 151 0.15 7.49 11.46
C GLY A 151 -0.84 8.53 12.01
N VAL A 152 -1.50 9.29 11.12
CA VAL A 152 -2.53 10.25 11.53
C VAL A 152 -3.74 9.53 12.14
N TYR A 153 -4.14 8.37 11.61
CA TYR A 153 -5.17 7.52 12.22
C TYR A 153 -4.78 7.08 13.63
N ALA A 154 -3.52 6.68 13.84
CA ALA A 154 -3.02 6.27 15.15
C ALA A 154 -3.05 7.42 16.19
N ALA A 155 -2.85 8.65 15.73
CA ALA A 155 -2.96 9.84 16.57
C ALA A 155 -4.43 10.15 16.95
N GLN A 156 -5.36 10.00 16.01
CA GLN A 156 -6.77 10.35 16.20
C GLN A 156 -7.60 9.26 16.89
N TYR A 157 -7.28 8.00 16.62
CA TYR A 157 -8.05 6.84 17.12
C TYR A 157 -7.17 5.83 17.87
N PRO A 158 -6.41 6.25 18.91
CA PRO A 158 -5.45 5.38 19.59
C PRO A 158 -6.11 4.15 20.24
N ALA A 159 -7.38 4.26 20.67
CA ALA A 159 -8.12 3.15 21.28
C ALA A 159 -8.45 2.02 20.30
N HIS A 160 -8.44 2.27 18.98
CA HIS A 160 -8.68 1.27 17.95
C HIS A 160 -7.46 0.39 17.69
N LEU A 161 -6.27 0.81 18.10
CA LEU A 161 -5.02 0.18 17.68
C LEU A 161 -4.33 -0.56 18.82
N SER A 162 -3.94 -1.80 18.55
CA SER A 162 -2.95 -2.51 19.36
C SER A 162 -1.54 -2.02 19.07
N SER A 163 -1.27 -1.63 17.83
CA SER A 163 0.02 -1.09 17.36
C SER A 163 -0.08 -0.63 15.90
N VAL A 164 0.94 0.07 15.40
CA VAL A 164 1.01 0.54 14.01
C VAL A 164 2.38 0.27 13.39
N THR A 165 2.40 -0.13 12.12
CA THR A 165 3.62 -0.22 11.30
C THR A 165 3.58 0.80 10.17
N LEU A 166 4.58 1.65 10.11
CA LEU A 166 4.77 2.66 9.08
C LEU A 166 5.89 2.20 8.13
N VAL A 167 5.55 1.99 6.87
CA VAL A 167 6.49 1.55 5.83
C VAL A 167 6.78 2.70 4.90
N CYS A 168 8.00 3.22 4.89
CA CYS A 168 8.41 4.39 4.10
C CYS A 168 7.31 5.48 4.09
N PRO A 169 6.82 5.96 5.27
CA PRO A 169 5.66 6.83 5.32
C PRO A 169 5.96 8.21 4.72
N ALA A 170 4.99 8.76 3.98
CA ALA A 170 4.96 10.17 3.60
C ALA A 170 4.52 11.05 4.79
N GLY A 171 4.52 12.37 4.62
CA GLY A 171 3.95 13.30 5.59
C GLY A 171 4.90 13.81 6.66
N LEU A 172 6.20 13.65 6.47
CA LEU A 172 7.26 14.16 7.35
C LEU A 172 7.97 15.37 6.72
N VAL A 173 8.69 16.11 7.56
CA VAL A 173 9.72 17.03 7.13
C VAL A 173 11.04 16.26 7.08
N TYR A 174 11.52 15.98 5.87
CA TYR A 174 12.74 15.18 5.67
C TYR A 174 13.95 16.08 5.73
N PRO A 175 14.98 15.74 6.54
CA PRO A 175 16.25 16.48 6.57
C PRO A 175 16.98 16.50 5.23
N THR A 176 16.83 15.45 4.43
CA THR A 176 17.42 15.31 3.10
C THR A 176 16.32 15.20 2.04
N ASP A 177 16.46 15.93 0.93
CA ASP A 177 15.56 15.77 -0.20
C ASP A 177 15.83 14.46 -0.94
N SER A 178 14.77 13.73 -1.24
CA SER A 178 14.84 12.58 -2.14
C SER A 178 14.98 13.03 -3.60
N GLU A 179 15.35 12.11 -4.48
CA GLU A 179 15.38 12.33 -5.93
C GLU A 179 14.01 12.81 -6.44
N PHE A 180 12.94 12.22 -5.96
CA PHE A 180 11.57 12.62 -6.32
C PHE A 180 11.26 14.06 -5.90
N ILE A 181 11.57 14.44 -4.66
CA ILE A 181 11.34 15.82 -4.16
C ILE A 181 12.19 16.83 -4.94
N SER A 182 13.44 16.48 -5.24
CA SER A 182 14.32 17.32 -6.04
C SER A 182 13.75 17.57 -7.44
N ARG A 183 13.24 16.52 -8.10
CA ARG A 183 12.56 16.64 -9.40
C ARG A 183 11.29 17.48 -9.32
N LEU A 184 10.46 17.30 -8.30
CA LEU A 184 9.26 18.14 -8.12
C LEU A 184 9.59 19.62 -7.98
N ARG A 185 10.61 19.97 -7.19
CA ARG A 185 11.06 21.36 -7.04
C ARG A 185 11.61 21.96 -8.33
N GLU A 186 12.27 21.15 -9.14
CA GLU A 186 12.75 21.58 -10.46
C GLU A 186 11.60 21.85 -11.42
N MET A 187 10.59 20.96 -11.43
CA MET A 187 9.37 21.14 -12.24
C MET A 187 8.61 22.42 -11.84
N GLU A 188 8.45 22.68 -10.55
CA GLU A 188 7.81 23.93 -10.06
C GLU A 188 8.55 25.17 -10.58
N LYS A 189 9.91 25.17 -10.57
CA LYS A 189 10.70 26.29 -11.06
C LYS A 189 10.60 26.50 -12.57
N THR A 190 10.47 25.42 -13.34
CA THR A 190 10.43 25.45 -14.80
C THR A 190 9.01 25.61 -15.36
N GLN A 191 7.99 25.64 -14.50
CA GLN A 191 6.57 25.65 -14.88
C GLN A 191 6.17 24.52 -15.83
N GLN A 192 6.91 23.42 -15.82
CA GLN A 192 6.61 22.20 -16.56
C GLN A 192 5.71 21.29 -15.72
N GLU A 193 4.43 21.66 -15.62
CA GLU A 193 3.45 20.91 -14.82
C GLU A 193 3.01 19.55 -15.40
N ASP A 194 3.57 19.12 -16.54
CA ASP A 194 2.96 18.08 -17.37
C ASP A 194 3.34 16.63 -17.01
N SER A 195 4.34 16.37 -16.16
CA SER A 195 4.72 14.98 -15.87
C SER A 195 5.12 14.74 -14.41
N ILE A 196 4.14 14.43 -13.57
CA ILE A 196 4.44 13.96 -12.20
C ILE A 196 5.06 12.56 -12.29
N PRO A 197 6.30 12.34 -11.79
CA PRO A 197 7.02 11.06 -11.97
C PRO A 197 6.27 9.81 -11.47
N LEU A 198 5.31 9.97 -10.55
CA LEU A 198 4.47 8.88 -10.04
C LEU A 198 3.17 8.68 -10.83
N ILE A 199 2.93 9.47 -11.90
CA ILE A 199 1.73 9.39 -12.75
C ILE A 199 2.15 9.19 -14.21
N PRO A 200 2.72 8.03 -14.57
CA PRO A 200 3.21 7.78 -15.92
C PRO A 200 2.08 7.72 -16.94
N SER A 201 2.31 8.28 -18.12
CA SER A 201 1.42 8.27 -19.28
C SER A 201 2.00 7.48 -20.46
N THR A 202 3.29 7.18 -20.41
CA THR A 202 4.01 6.39 -21.43
C THR A 202 4.71 5.19 -20.82
N PRO A 203 5.04 4.14 -21.60
CA PRO A 203 5.82 3.01 -21.11
C PRO A 203 7.18 3.41 -20.56
N GLN A 204 7.83 4.42 -21.13
CA GLN A 204 9.12 4.92 -20.66
C GLN A 204 8.99 5.59 -19.29
N GLU A 205 8.00 6.47 -19.11
CA GLU A 205 7.72 7.10 -17.82
C GLU A 205 7.36 6.06 -16.75
N LEU A 206 6.68 4.97 -17.13
CA LEU A 206 6.40 3.86 -16.22
C LEU A 206 7.68 3.13 -15.80
N GLU A 207 8.61 2.88 -16.72
CA GLU A 207 9.92 2.32 -16.39
C GLU A 207 10.70 3.24 -15.44
N ASP A 208 10.67 4.54 -15.68
CA ASP A 208 11.38 5.52 -14.86
C ASP A 208 10.72 5.67 -13.47
N MET A 209 9.39 5.60 -13.38
CA MET A 209 8.67 5.49 -12.11
C MET A 209 9.09 4.23 -11.33
N LEU A 210 9.20 3.07 -12.00
CA LEU A 210 9.61 1.83 -11.37
C LEU A 210 11.06 1.89 -10.86
N LYS A 211 11.98 2.53 -11.61
CA LYS A 211 13.35 2.78 -11.16
C LYS A 211 13.41 3.71 -9.95
N LEU A 212 12.55 4.73 -9.91
CA LEU A 212 12.42 5.64 -8.77
C LEU A 212 11.91 4.92 -7.51
N CYS A 213 10.96 3.99 -7.69
CA CYS A 213 10.32 3.28 -6.58
C CYS A 213 11.08 2.04 -6.11
N CYS A 214 11.97 1.46 -6.91
CA CYS A 214 12.65 0.19 -6.61
C CYS A 214 14.16 0.34 -6.76
N PHE A 215 14.90 -0.16 -5.79
CA PHE A 215 16.37 -0.25 -5.86
C PHE A 215 16.81 -1.28 -6.90
N THR A 216 16.18 -2.47 -6.90
CA THR A 216 16.46 -3.48 -7.90
C THR A 216 15.69 -3.19 -9.18
N PRO A 217 16.38 -2.97 -10.33
CA PRO A 217 15.69 -2.71 -11.59
C PRO A 217 14.73 -3.85 -11.96
N LEU A 218 13.48 -3.50 -12.21
CA LEU A 218 12.47 -4.46 -12.66
C LEU A 218 12.52 -4.54 -14.19
N ASN A 219 13.22 -5.55 -14.72
CA ASN A 219 13.27 -5.82 -16.16
C ASN A 219 11.97 -6.49 -16.62
N LEU A 220 10.90 -5.71 -16.70
CA LEU A 220 9.59 -6.22 -17.11
C LEU A 220 9.48 -6.31 -18.63
N PRO A 221 8.89 -7.40 -19.17
CA PRO A 221 8.57 -7.48 -20.60
C PRO A 221 7.68 -6.29 -21.02
N LYS A 222 7.90 -5.76 -22.23
CA LYS A 222 7.14 -4.61 -22.77
C LYS A 222 5.62 -4.81 -22.70
N GLN A 223 5.13 -6.03 -22.86
CA GLN A 223 3.71 -6.33 -22.75
C GLN A 223 3.18 -6.19 -21.33
N VAL A 224 3.98 -6.53 -20.31
CA VAL A 224 3.61 -6.33 -18.91
C VAL A 224 3.55 -4.83 -18.59
N LEU A 225 4.54 -4.04 -19.05
CA LEU A 225 4.54 -2.59 -18.93
C LEU A 225 3.30 -1.96 -19.59
N ARG A 226 2.96 -2.39 -20.82
CA ARG A 226 1.74 -1.94 -21.50
C ARG A 226 0.48 -2.29 -20.72
N GLY A 227 0.43 -3.47 -20.10
CA GLY A 227 -0.69 -3.90 -19.29
C GLY A 227 -0.84 -3.09 -17.99
N LEU A 228 0.28 -2.83 -17.32
CA LEU A 228 0.31 -1.97 -16.13
C LEU A 228 -0.15 -0.55 -16.48
N LEU A 229 0.38 0.00 -17.57
CA LEU A 229 0.02 1.34 -18.03
C LEU A 229 -1.46 1.42 -18.44
N ALA A 230 -1.96 0.45 -19.21
CA ALA A 230 -3.36 0.40 -19.64
C ALA A 230 -4.34 0.38 -18.45
N ASN A 231 -3.97 -0.25 -17.33
CA ASN A 231 -4.79 -0.24 -16.12
C ASN A 231 -4.72 1.10 -15.35
N ARG A 232 -3.64 1.88 -15.54
CA ARG A 232 -3.43 3.16 -14.81
C ARG A 232 -3.99 4.36 -15.57
N LEU A 233 -3.78 4.44 -16.88
CA LEU A 233 -4.13 5.59 -17.71
C LEU A 233 -5.54 6.13 -17.49
N PRO A 234 -6.60 5.30 -17.39
CA PRO A 234 -7.95 5.81 -17.15
C PRO A 234 -8.12 6.55 -15.82
N ASN A 235 -7.17 6.39 -14.90
CA ASN A 235 -7.20 6.96 -13.57
C ASN A 235 -6.21 8.13 -13.39
N ASN A 236 -5.40 8.49 -14.39
CA ASN A 236 -4.37 9.51 -14.23
C ASN A 236 -4.92 10.89 -13.83
N GLY A 237 -6.09 11.28 -14.35
CA GLY A 237 -6.76 12.51 -13.92
C GLY A 237 -7.08 12.50 -12.43
N PHE A 238 -7.67 11.41 -11.95
CA PHE A 238 -7.93 11.22 -10.53
C PHE A 238 -6.65 11.17 -9.69
N TYR A 239 -5.63 10.48 -10.17
CA TYR A 239 -4.35 10.45 -9.45
C TYR A 239 -3.70 11.83 -9.36
N LYS A 240 -3.87 12.70 -10.38
CA LYS A 240 -3.40 14.09 -10.31
C LYS A 240 -4.14 14.86 -9.21
N GLU A 241 -5.47 14.72 -9.11
CA GLU A 241 -6.28 15.34 -8.05
C GLU A 241 -5.79 14.89 -6.66
N VAL A 242 -5.70 13.58 -6.42
CA VAL A 242 -5.22 13.03 -5.14
C VAL A 242 -3.81 13.50 -4.84
N PHE A 243 -2.93 13.52 -5.86
CA PHE A 243 -1.55 13.96 -5.66
C PHE A 243 -1.48 15.40 -5.16
N MET A 244 -2.22 16.32 -5.81
CA MET A 244 -2.27 17.72 -5.39
C MET A 244 -2.79 17.90 -3.96
N GLU A 245 -3.75 17.08 -3.54
CA GLU A 245 -4.28 17.11 -2.18
C GLU A 245 -3.26 16.60 -1.14
N ILE A 246 -2.52 15.53 -1.44
CA ILE A 246 -1.56 14.94 -0.48
C ILE A 246 -0.24 15.71 -0.38
N VAL A 247 0.17 16.43 -1.42
CA VAL A 247 1.35 17.32 -1.38
C VAL A 247 0.99 18.75 -0.99
N GLY A 248 -0.28 19.08 -0.99
CA GLY A 248 -0.81 20.38 -0.61
C GLY A 248 -0.50 20.73 0.85
N GLU A 249 -0.59 21.99 1.18
CA GLU A 249 -0.21 22.56 2.48
C GLU A 249 -0.87 21.85 3.67
N LYS A 250 -2.14 21.45 3.53
CA LYS A 250 -2.91 20.77 4.57
C LYS A 250 -2.46 19.32 4.86
N SER A 251 -1.75 18.69 3.92
CA SER A 251 -1.45 17.24 3.98
C SER A 251 0.02 16.90 4.04
N ARG A 252 0.88 17.73 3.42
CA ARG A 252 2.30 17.39 3.18
C ARG A 252 3.11 17.07 4.43
N HIS A 253 2.72 17.60 5.60
CA HIS A 253 3.41 17.39 6.88
C HIS A 253 2.48 16.80 7.97
N SER A 254 1.34 16.25 7.57
CA SER A 254 0.30 15.82 8.53
C SER A 254 0.76 14.70 9.47
N LEU A 255 1.65 13.80 9.05
CA LEU A 255 2.24 12.83 9.97
C LEU A 255 3.14 13.53 11.00
N GLN A 256 4.03 14.41 10.54
CA GLN A 256 4.94 15.17 11.41
C GLN A 256 4.17 15.92 12.52
N GLU A 257 3.11 16.60 12.13
CA GLU A 257 2.29 17.42 13.04
C GLU A 257 1.56 16.59 14.08
N ASN A 258 1.27 15.31 13.80
CA ASN A 258 0.51 14.42 14.66
C ASN A 258 1.38 13.42 15.47
N LEU A 259 2.71 13.38 15.28
CA LEU A 259 3.58 12.40 15.95
C LEU A 259 3.43 12.39 17.45
N HIS A 260 3.34 13.57 18.09
CA HIS A 260 3.23 13.72 19.55
C HIS A 260 1.92 13.16 20.13
N LEU A 261 0.91 12.89 19.30
CA LEU A 261 -0.38 12.33 19.69
C LEU A 261 -0.42 10.79 19.57
N ILE A 262 0.57 10.18 18.92
CA ILE A 262 0.62 8.72 18.72
C ILE A 262 1.00 8.06 20.04
N LYS A 263 0.07 7.27 20.61
CA LYS A 263 0.25 6.56 21.87
C LYS A 263 0.48 5.06 21.69
N SER A 264 0.04 4.52 20.56
CA SER A 264 0.19 3.09 20.23
C SER A 264 1.65 2.74 19.98
N PRO A 265 2.10 1.51 20.26
CA PRO A 265 3.42 1.04 19.87
C PRO A 265 3.63 1.18 18.35
N VAL A 266 4.79 1.73 17.94
CA VAL A 266 5.11 2.03 16.54
C VAL A 266 6.27 1.18 16.06
N GLN A 267 6.11 0.57 14.88
CA GLN A 267 7.19 0.00 14.08
C GLN A 267 7.38 0.85 12.82
N VAL A 268 8.65 1.08 12.46
CA VAL A 268 9.05 1.76 11.23
C VAL A 268 9.90 0.81 10.39
N ILE A 269 9.54 0.63 9.13
CA ILE A 269 10.32 -0.15 8.14
C ILE A 269 10.64 0.79 6.98
N TRP A 270 11.93 0.90 6.61
CA TRP A 270 12.34 1.79 5.53
C TRP A 270 13.36 1.14 4.61
N GLY A 271 13.25 1.38 3.31
CA GLY A 271 14.31 1.05 2.35
C GLY A 271 15.41 2.10 2.42
N LYS A 272 16.66 1.68 2.50
CA LYS A 272 17.81 2.61 2.60
C LYS A 272 17.98 3.45 1.34
N GLU A 273 17.68 2.87 0.20
CA GLU A 273 17.82 3.47 -1.12
C GLU A 273 16.47 4.01 -1.65
N ASP A 274 15.59 4.47 -0.75
CA ASP A 274 14.32 5.10 -1.09
C ASP A 274 14.56 6.45 -1.78
N GLN A 275 14.16 6.56 -3.05
CA GLN A 275 14.28 7.78 -3.87
C GLN A 275 12.98 8.59 -3.92
N VAL A 276 11.89 8.10 -3.31
CA VAL A 276 10.59 8.80 -3.26
C VAL A 276 10.47 9.62 -1.98
N VAL A 277 10.67 9.01 -0.83
CA VAL A 277 10.74 9.69 0.47
C VAL A 277 12.02 9.27 1.17
N ASP A 278 12.87 10.24 1.47
CA ASP A 278 14.23 9.95 1.93
C ASP A 278 14.26 9.22 3.28
N VAL A 279 15.19 8.27 3.41
CA VAL A 279 15.36 7.44 4.60
C VAL A 279 15.68 8.24 5.87
N SER A 280 16.12 9.49 5.75
CA SER A 280 16.34 10.42 6.89
C SER A 280 15.04 10.64 7.70
N GLY A 281 13.86 10.43 7.10
CA GLY A 281 12.58 10.40 7.81
C GLY A 281 12.52 9.35 8.92
N SER A 282 13.28 8.26 8.82
CA SER A 282 13.36 7.24 9.87
C SER A 282 13.97 7.78 11.16
N ALA A 283 14.98 8.65 11.06
CA ALA A 283 15.59 9.33 12.19
C ALA A 283 14.63 10.37 12.82
N VAL A 284 13.83 11.05 11.99
CA VAL A 284 12.79 11.98 12.46
C VAL A 284 11.76 11.23 13.31
N LEU A 285 11.29 10.07 12.84
CA LEU A 285 10.35 9.24 13.60
C LEU A 285 10.98 8.72 14.89
N GLN A 286 12.23 8.28 14.86
CA GLN A 286 12.92 7.77 16.04
C GLN A 286 13.13 8.86 17.10
N ALA A 287 13.41 10.09 16.67
CA ALA A 287 13.56 11.22 17.60
C ALA A 287 12.22 11.63 18.25
N ALA A 288 11.13 11.62 17.46
CA ALA A 288 9.80 12.00 17.94
C ALA A 288 9.10 10.88 18.75
N LEU A 289 9.42 9.63 18.48
CA LEU A 289 8.84 8.44 19.08
C LEU A 289 9.95 7.53 19.64
N PRO A 290 10.56 7.85 20.80
CA PRO A 290 11.78 7.16 21.27
C PRO A 290 11.62 5.65 21.50
N SER A 291 10.39 5.17 21.74
CA SER A 291 10.08 3.75 21.90
C SER A 291 9.76 3.03 20.59
N CYS A 292 9.78 3.72 19.45
CA CYS A 292 9.49 3.08 18.17
C CYS A 292 10.61 2.11 17.76
N GLN A 293 10.21 1.02 17.11
CA GLN A 293 11.14 0.04 16.57
C GLN A 293 11.45 0.36 15.10
N VAL A 294 12.64 0.91 14.81
CA VAL A 294 13.06 1.26 13.45
C VAL A 294 13.90 0.13 12.84
N THR A 295 13.60 -0.22 11.59
CA THR A 295 14.40 -1.15 10.77
C THR A 295 14.60 -0.55 9.39
N VAL A 296 15.87 -0.28 9.04
CA VAL A 296 16.27 0.14 7.69
C VAL A 296 16.76 -1.08 6.92
N LEU A 297 16.26 -1.26 5.70
CA LEU A 297 16.55 -2.40 4.84
C LEU A 297 17.56 -1.99 3.76
N GLU A 298 18.74 -2.59 3.78
CA GLU A 298 19.77 -2.41 2.74
C GLU A 298 19.31 -2.99 1.39
N ASN A 299 19.75 -2.37 0.29
CA ASN A 299 19.42 -2.76 -1.07
C ASN A 299 17.90 -2.83 -1.31
N CYS A 300 17.18 -1.83 -0.83
CA CYS A 300 15.73 -1.74 -0.89
C CYS A 300 15.31 -0.28 -1.08
N GLY A 301 14.49 -0.01 -2.07
CA GLY A 301 13.91 1.30 -2.35
C GLY A 301 12.60 1.53 -1.62
N HIS A 302 11.77 2.39 -2.20
CA HIS A 302 10.45 2.75 -1.68
C HIS A 302 9.45 1.58 -1.65
N SER A 303 9.55 0.67 -2.62
CA SER A 303 8.61 -0.44 -2.79
C SER A 303 8.94 -1.65 -1.91
N VAL A 304 9.09 -1.48 -0.60
CA VAL A 304 9.46 -2.53 0.37
C VAL A 304 8.59 -3.78 0.23
N ALA A 305 7.27 -3.61 0.04
CA ALA A 305 6.32 -4.71 -0.11
C ALA A 305 6.57 -5.58 -1.36
N LEU A 306 7.19 -5.01 -2.37
CA LEU A 306 7.55 -5.69 -3.62
C LEU A 306 8.98 -6.26 -3.58
N GLU A 307 9.94 -5.46 -3.08
CA GLU A 307 11.36 -5.82 -3.12
C GLU A 307 11.78 -6.75 -1.97
N ARG A 308 11.20 -6.59 -0.80
CA ARG A 308 11.54 -7.34 0.43
C ARG A 308 10.30 -7.92 1.13
N PRO A 309 9.36 -8.57 0.41
CA PRO A 309 8.06 -9.00 0.96
C PRO A 309 8.20 -9.97 2.14
N ARG A 310 9.14 -10.94 2.06
CA ARG A 310 9.39 -11.89 3.14
C ARG A 310 9.91 -11.17 4.38
N LYS A 311 10.86 -10.25 4.21
CA LYS A 311 11.46 -9.51 5.34
C LYS A 311 10.43 -8.60 5.99
N ALA A 312 9.63 -7.89 5.20
CA ALA A 312 8.53 -7.06 5.70
C ALA A 312 7.53 -7.88 6.52
N ALA A 313 7.07 -9.02 5.98
CA ALA A 313 6.16 -9.92 6.68
C ALA A 313 6.77 -10.43 8.01
N THR A 314 8.03 -10.86 8.01
CA THR A 314 8.73 -11.32 9.22
C THR A 314 8.80 -10.21 10.27
N LEU A 315 9.20 -9.00 9.88
CA LEU A 315 9.31 -7.86 10.80
C LEU A 315 7.95 -7.51 11.43
N ILE A 316 6.87 -7.50 10.63
CA ILE A 316 5.51 -7.24 11.12
C ILE A 316 5.09 -8.32 12.13
N VAL A 317 5.28 -9.60 11.81
CA VAL A 317 4.90 -10.71 12.69
C VAL A 317 5.70 -10.70 13.99
N ASP A 318 7.00 -10.47 13.93
CA ASP A 318 7.87 -10.43 15.11
C ASP A 318 7.52 -9.24 16.01
N PHE A 319 7.15 -8.10 15.41
CA PHE A 319 6.69 -6.94 16.16
C PHE A 319 5.38 -7.25 16.90
N LEU A 320 4.40 -7.84 16.23
CA LEU A 320 3.12 -8.24 16.84
C LEU A 320 3.33 -9.19 18.02
N ARG A 321 4.16 -10.21 17.86
CA ARG A 321 4.48 -11.18 18.93
C ARG A 321 5.10 -10.51 20.16
N LYS A 322 5.99 -9.54 19.96
CA LYS A 322 6.57 -8.77 21.07
C LYS A 322 5.53 -7.97 21.84
N GLN A 323 4.55 -7.39 21.13
CA GLN A 323 3.47 -6.63 21.78
C GLN A 323 2.55 -7.54 22.61
N GLU A 324 2.25 -8.77 22.13
CA GLU A 324 1.46 -9.75 22.89
C GLU A 324 2.13 -10.12 24.21
N VAL A 325 3.43 -10.44 24.19
CA VAL A 325 4.22 -10.80 25.39
C VAL A 325 4.26 -9.65 26.40
N ASN A 326 4.46 -8.42 25.93
CA ASN A 326 4.48 -7.23 26.79
C ASN A 326 3.10 -6.98 27.43
N GLY A 327 2.02 -7.14 26.67
CA GLY A 327 0.66 -6.99 27.18
C GLY A 327 0.26 -8.04 28.23
N GLU A 328 0.71 -9.28 28.09
CA GLU A 328 0.50 -10.34 29.08
C GLU A 328 1.27 -10.10 30.38
N ASN A 329 2.52 -9.62 30.28
CA ASN A 329 3.34 -9.29 31.45
C ASN A 329 2.74 -8.12 32.24
N THR A 330 2.20 -7.11 31.58
CA THR A 330 1.56 -5.97 32.25
C THR A 330 0.29 -6.40 32.99
N LYS A 331 -0.51 -7.33 32.42
CA LYS A 331 -1.71 -7.88 33.08
C LYS A 331 -1.42 -8.78 34.26
N LYS A 332 -0.24 -9.39 34.35
CA LYS A 332 0.18 -10.21 35.50
C LYS A 332 0.72 -9.37 36.67
N LEU A 333 1.05 -8.11 36.42
CA LEU A 333 1.62 -7.18 37.41
C LEU A 333 0.56 -6.19 37.96
N SER A 334 -0.62 -6.15 37.35
CA SER A 334 -1.78 -5.38 37.79
C SER A 334 -2.78 -6.28 38.55
#